data_a907322905e6463632f82df5d299b460
#
_entry.id   a907322905e6463632f82df5d299b460
#
_cell.length_a   1.000
_cell.length_b   1.000
_cell.length_c   1.000
_cell.angle_alpha   90.00
_cell.angle_beta   90.00
_cell.angle_gamma   90.00
#
_symmetry.space_group_name_H-M   'P 1'
#
loop_
_entity.id
_entity.type
_entity.pdbx_description
1 polymer ?
#
loop_
_entity_poly.entity_id
_entity_poly.type
_entity_poly.pdbx_seq_one_letter_code
_entity_poly.pdbx_strand_id
1 'polypeptide(L)'
;RVVVFNMAGGISQLETWDPKPGTDTGGPFRAIPTSVPGVHISELLPKTAKLMHHLALVRSINIKENDHGKGRYAMWTGRRQTPAQEFPQIGAVMAKSLGADKHALPGHIRVSSSTGGRSNDSAYLGPAFASISIASGKPLANSARPEGMTEKQDILRNEFRRSADNR
;
A
#
# COMPACT_ATOMS: atom_id res chain seq x y z
N ARG A 1 3.73 12.42 -5.62
CA ARG A 1 3.42 11.58 -4.43
C ARG A 1 2.32 10.61 -4.81
N VAL A 2 2.38 9.38 -4.33
CA VAL A 2 1.37 8.35 -4.55
C VAL A 2 0.88 7.86 -3.19
N VAL A 3 -0.43 7.74 -3.03
CA VAL A 3 -1.06 7.17 -1.83
C VAL A 3 -1.90 5.97 -2.27
N VAL A 4 -1.65 4.81 -1.68
CA VAL A 4 -2.39 3.58 -1.97
C VAL A 4 -3.26 3.24 -0.76
N PHE A 5 -4.57 3.19 -0.96
CA PHE A 5 -5.52 2.71 0.05
C PHE A 5 -5.83 1.25 -0.23
N ASN A 6 -5.32 0.36 0.63
CA ASN A 6 -5.64 -1.05 0.56
C ASN A 6 -6.78 -1.39 1.52
N MET A 7 -7.95 -1.66 0.98
CA MET A 7 -9.11 -2.11 1.75
C MET A 7 -9.03 -3.62 1.96
N ALA A 8 -8.27 -4.03 2.99
CA ALA A 8 -8.18 -5.42 3.39
C ALA A 8 -9.51 -5.91 4.00
N GLY A 9 -9.82 -7.18 3.83
CA GLY A 9 -11.02 -7.81 4.39
C GLY A 9 -12.19 -7.92 3.41
N GLY A 10 -12.01 -7.48 2.17
CA GLY A 10 -12.91 -7.86 1.08
C GLY A 10 -14.23 -7.11 1.06
N ILE A 11 -14.20 -5.82 0.79
CA ILE A 11 -15.41 -5.13 0.38
C ILE A 11 -15.87 -5.75 -0.94
N SER A 12 -17.12 -6.22 -0.99
CA SER A 12 -17.71 -6.77 -2.20
C SER A 12 -17.76 -5.72 -3.30
N GLN A 13 -17.19 -6.01 -4.47
CA GLN A 13 -17.31 -5.13 -5.62
C GLN A 13 -18.75 -4.95 -6.09
N LEU A 14 -19.59 -5.96 -5.89
CA LEU A 14 -21.00 -5.92 -6.28
C LEU A 14 -21.82 -4.96 -5.41
N GLU A 15 -21.37 -4.74 -4.18
CA GLU A 15 -22.00 -3.82 -3.23
C GLU A 15 -21.33 -2.44 -3.18
N THR A 16 -20.32 -2.21 -4.02
CA THR A 16 -19.56 -0.96 -4.06
C THR A 16 -19.42 -0.40 -5.48
N TRP A 17 -18.36 -0.85 -6.18
CA TRP A 17 -17.92 -0.23 -7.42
C TRP A 17 -18.56 -0.76 -8.67
N ASP A 18 -19.09 -1.99 -8.64
CA ASP A 18 -19.64 -2.68 -9.80
C ASP A 18 -20.97 -3.39 -9.47
N PRO A 19 -22.01 -2.63 -9.08
CA PRO A 19 -23.30 -3.21 -8.78
C PRO A 19 -23.92 -3.87 -10.02
N LYS A 20 -24.60 -5.00 -9.81
CA LYS A 20 -25.28 -5.79 -10.84
C LYS A 20 -26.77 -5.92 -10.48
N PRO A 21 -27.53 -4.83 -10.39
CA PRO A 21 -28.92 -4.89 -9.98
C PRO A 21 -29.74 -5.80 -10.92
N GLY A 22 -30.64 -6.58 -10.35
CA GLY A 22 -31.52 -7.49 -11.10
C GLY A 22 -30.83 -8.78 -11.58
N THR A 23 -29.64 -9.09 -11.09
CA THR A 23 -28.96 -10.38 -11.33
C THR A 23 -28.92 -11.22 -10.04
N ASP A 24 -28.78 -12.54 -10.17
CA ASP A 24 -28.75 -13.49 -9.03
C ASP A 24 -27.62 -13.16 -8.02
N THR A 25 -26.57 -12.52 -8.47
CA THR A 25 -25.40 -12.16 -7.65
C THR A 25 -25.37 -10.69 -7.26
N GLY A 26 -26.32 -9.88 -7.72
CA GLY A 26 -26.29 -8.41 -7.60
C GLY A 26 -26.52 -7.87 -6.19
N GLY A 27 -27.06 -8.71 -5.29
CA GLY A 27 -27.38 -8.30 -3.93
C GLY A 27 -28.59 -7.34 -3.86
N PRO A 28 -28.92 -6.86 -2.65
CA PRO A 28 -30.13 -6.06 -2.41
C PRO A 28 -29.97 -4.56 -2.72
N PHE A 29 -28.74 -4.09 -2.94
CA PHE A 29 -28.48 -2.66 -3.08
C PHE A 29 -28.68 -2.16 -4.51
N ARG A 30 -29.14 -0.92 -4.61
CA ARG A 30 -29.40 -0.28 -5.90
C ARG A 30 -28.14 0.33 -6.48
N ALA A 31 -28.11 0.44 -7.79
CA ALA A 31 -27.13 1.25 -8.51
C ALA A 31 -27.63 2.70 -8.60
N ILE A 32 -26.79 3.66 -8.24
CA ILE A 32 -27.07 5.09 -8.35
C ILE A 32 -26.22 5.72 -9.45
N PRO A 33 -26.73 6.74 -10.15
CA PRO A 33 -25.94 7.50 -11.11
C PRO A 33 -24.80 8.26 -10.41
N THR A 34 -23.73 8.50 -11.15
CA THR A 34 -22.59 9.27 -10.68
C THR A 34 -22.50 10.61 -11.40
N SER A 35 -21.48 11.43 -11.04
CA SER A 35 -21.16 12.67 -11.76
C SER A 35 -20.67 12.44 -13.20
N VAL A 36 -20.43 11.19 -13.59
CA VAL A 36 -20.06 10.81 -14.96
C VAL A 36 -21.25 10.11 -15.63
N PRO A 37 -21.78 10.65 -16.72
CA PRO A 37 -22.93 10.05 -17.42
C PRO A 37 -22.66 8.58 -17.81
N GLY A 38 -23.65 7.71 -17.59
CA GLY A 38 -23.54 6.28 -17.89
C GLY A 38 -22.78 5.44 -16.89
N VAL A 39 -22.10 6.05 -15.91
CA VAL A 39 -21.40 5.33 -14.85
C VAL A 39 -22.26 5.28 -13.60
N HIS A 40 -22.49 4.08 -13.09
CA HIS A 40 -23.26 3.81 -11.88
C HIS A 40 -22.40 3.06 -10.87
N ILE A 41 -22.58 3.35 -9.59
CA ILE A 41 -22.01 2.62 -8.46
C ILE A 41 -23.08 2.33 -7.42
N SER A 42 -22.76 1.53 -6.39
CA SER A 42 -23.73 1.22 -5.34
C SER A 42 -24.21 2.46 -4.58
N GLU A 43 -25.48 2.45 -4.16
CA GLU A 43 -26.08 3.47 -3.30
C GLU A 43 -25.39 3.61 -1.94
N LEU A 44 -24.56 2.66 -1.54
CA LEU A 44 -23.75 2.74 -0.34
C LEU A 44 -22.59 3.77 -0.45
N LEU A 45 -22.28 4.23 -1.65
CA LEU A 45 -21.18 5.17 -1.92
C LEU A 45 -21.66 6.54 -2.48
N PRO A 46 -22.65 7.23 -1.86
CA PRO A 46 -23.25 8.43 -2.44
C PRO A 46 -22.28 9.62 -2.52
N LYS A 47 -21.32 9.69 -1.61
CA LYS A 47 -20.29 10.75 -1.65
C LYS A 47 -19.30 10.51 -2.78
N THR A 48 -18.90 9.25 -2.98
CA THR A 48 -17.98 8.85 -4.06
C THR A 48 -18.63 9.04 -5.43
N ALA A 49 -19.93 8.77 -5.55
CA ALA A 49 -20.69 9.00 -6.79
C ALA A 49 -20.56 10.45 -7.30
N LYS A 50 -20.57 11.43 -6.38
CA LYS A 50 -20.40 12.85 -6.71
C LYS A 50 -18.99 13.21 -7.17
N LEU A 51 -17.98 12.43 -6.80
CA LEU A 51 -16.57 12.64 -7.11
C LEU A 51 -16.07 11.77 -8.27
N MET A 52 -16.94 11.01 -8.94
CA MET A 52 -16.54 10.04 -9.96
C MET A 52 -15.75 10.67 -11.11
N HIS A 53 -15.97 11.92 -11.45
CA HIS A 53 -15.21 12.64 -12.48
C HIS A 53 -13.72 12.84 -12.16
N HIS A 54 -13.30 12.59 -10.89
CA HIS A 54 -11.91 12.57 -10.48
C HIS A 54 -11.31 11.15 -10.43
N LEU A 55 -12.07 10.11 -10.73
CA LEU A 55 -11.69 8.72 -10.55
C LEU A 55 -11.65 7.99 -11.89
N ALA A 56 -10.66 7.09 -12.00
CA ALA A 56 -10.63 6.07 -13.05
C ALA A 56 -11.03 4.72 -12.42
N LEU A 57 -12.18 4.19 -12.83
CA LEU A 57 -12.72 2.95 -12.30
C LEU A 57 -12.42 1.78 -13.24
N VAL A 58 -11.64 0.81 -12.77
CA VAL A 58 -11.31 -0.42 -13.50
C VAL A 58 -12.04 -1.60 -12.88
N ARG A 59 -13.04 -2.15 -13.58
CA ARG A 59 -13.90 -3.24 -13.11
C ARG A 59 -13.49 -4.62 -13.61
N SER A 60 -12.65 -4.71 -14.63
CA SER A 60 -12.35 -5.93 -15.36
C SER A 60 -11.06 -6.62 -14.90
N ILE A 61 -10.55 -6.31 -13.70
CA ILE A 61 -9.32 -6.94 -13.20
C ILE A 61 -9.62 -8.37 -12.78
N ASN A 62 -9.00 -9.33 -13.45
CA ASN A 62 -9.03 -10.73 -13.09
C ASN A 62 -7.60 -11.26 -12.98
N ILE A 63 -7.14 -11.48 -11.76
CA ILE A 63 -5.79 -12.00 -11.46
C ILE A 63 -5.71 -13.53 -11.59
N LYS A 64 -6.83 -14.22 -11.80
CA LYS A 64 -6.93 -15.70 -11.91
C LYS A 64 -6.29 -16.44 -10.74
N GLU A 65 -6.41 -15.90 -9.54
CA GLU A 65 -5.95 -16.50 -8.30
C GLU A 65 -7.12 -16.68 -7.33
N ASN A 66 -7.23 -17.87 -6.75
CA ASN A 66 -8.29 -18.21 -5.80
C ASN A 66 -7.80 -18.21 -4.35
N ASP A 67 -6.51 -18.00 -4.12
CA ASP A 67 -5.90 -17.92 -2.80
C ASP A 67 -5.69 -16.45 -2.41
N HIS A 68 -6.08 -16.09 -1.19
CA HIS A 68 -5.96 -14.72 -0.69
C HIS A 68 -4.51 -14.18 -0.68
N GLY A 69 -3.54 -15.04 -0.31
CA GLY A 69 -2.13 -14.65 -0.24
C GLY A 69 -1.57 -14.38 -1.62
N LYS A 70 -1.77 -15.33 -2.55
CA LYS A 70 -1.32 -15.23 -3.94
C LYS A 70 -2.03 -14.09 -4.67
N GLY A 71 -3.34 -13.93 -4.46
CA GLY A 71 -4.12 -12.84 -5.03
C GLY A 71 -3.60 -11.47 -4.58
N ARG A 72 -3.36 -11.31 -3.28
CA ARG A 72 -2.78 -10.09 -2.73
C ARG A 72 -1.36 -9.84 -3.27
N TYR A 73 -0.53 -10.88 -3.36
CA TYR A 73 0.80 -10.77 -3.95
C TYR A 73 0.73 -10.26 -5.39
N ALA A 74 -0.15 -10.85 -6.21
CA ALA A 74 -0.35 -10.44 -7.60
C ALA A 74 -0.83 -8.98 -7.72
N MET A 75 -1.73 -8.54 -6.84
CA MET A 75 -2.21 -7.14 -6.81
C MET A 75 -1.10 -6.14 -6.46
N TRP A 76 -0.19 -6.50 -5.54
CA TRP A 76 0.88 -5.61 -5.11
C TRP A 76 2.10 -5.60 -6.04
N THR A 77 2.35 -6.69 -6.75
CA THR A 77 3.55 -6.85 -7.58
C THR A 77 3.27 -6.80 -9.08
N GLY A 78 2.01 -6.96 -9.50
CA GLY A 78 1.63 -7.17 -10.90
C GLY A 78 2.10 -8.52 -11.45
N ARG A 79 2.54 -9.45 -10.61
CA ARG A 79 3.11 -10.75 -10.98
C ARG A 79 2.53 -11.87 -10.15
N ARG A 80 2.40 -13.05 -10.75
CA ARG A 80 2.08 -14.26 -9.98
C ARG A 80 3.27 -14.65 -9.10
N GLN A 81 2.97 -15.14 -7.92
CA GLN A 81 3.98 -15.66 -7.01
C GLN A 81 4.62 -16.92 -7.61
N THR A 82 5.95 -16.95 -7.60
CA THR A 82 6.74 -18.12 -8.03
C THR A 82 7.78 -18.45 -6.94
N PRO A 83 8.14 -19.73 -6.76
CA PRO A 83 9.19 -20.11 -5.82
C PRO A 83 10.57 -19.57 -6.20
N ALA A 84 10.77 -19.31 -7.49
CA ALA A 84 12.09 -18.96 -8.03
C ALA A 84 12.51 -17.50 -7.74
N GLN A 85 11.55 -16.59 -7.59
CA GLN A 85 11.86 -15.17 -7.44
C GLN A 85 10.73 -14.41 -6.75
N GLU A 86 11.11 -13.54 -5.81
CA GLU A 86 10.22 -12.50 -5.27
C GLU A 86 10.29 -11.24 -6.12
N PHE A 87 9.14 -10.59 -6.28
CA PHE A 87 9.01 -9.34 -7.02
C PHE A 87 8.73 -8.18 -6.08
N PRO A 88 9.27 -6.98 -6.38
CA PRO A 88 9.02 -5.81 -5.56
C PRO A 88 7.56 -5.38 -5.64
N GLN A 89 7.02 -4.93 -4.52
CA GLN A 89 5.69 -4.34 -4.47
C GLN A 89 5.70 -2.94 -5.11
N ILE A 90 4.54 -2.51 -5.57
CA ILE A 90 4.38 -1.23 -6.28
C ILE A 90 4.95 -0.04 -5.52
N GLY A 91 4.85 -0.01 -4.19
CA GLY A 91 5.40 1.05 -3.35
C GLY A 91 6.92 1.16 -3.44
N ALA A 92 7.62 0.02 -3.47
CA ALA A 92 9.07 -0.02 -3.64
C ALA A 92 9.50 0.42 -5.05
N VAL A 93 8.75 -0.01 -6.07
CA VAL A 93 8.98 0.42 -7.47
C VAL A 93 8.80 1.93 -7.59
N MET A 94 7.74 2.48 -7.00
CA MET A 94 7.47 3.93 -7.02
C MET A 94 8.53 4.72 -6.26
N ALA A 95 8.99 4.21 -5.09
CA ALA A 95 10.07 4.83 -4.34
C ALA A 95 11.35 4.95 -5.17
N LYS A 96 11.72 3.88 -5.87
CA LYS A 96 12.89 3.88 -6.76
C LYS A 96 12.70 4.83 -7.95
N SER A 97 11.54 4.78 -8.60
CA SER A 97 11.27 5.56 -9.82
C SER A 97 11.14 7.07 -9.56
N LEU A 98 10.67 7.46 -8.38
CA LEU A 98 10.47 8.86 -8.01
C LEU A 98 11.68 9.48 -7.28
N GLY A 99 12.78 8.74 -7.13
CA GLY A 99 14.01 9.26 -6.56
C GLY A 99 13.90 9.50 -5.05
N ALA A 100 13.44 8.50 -4.30
CA ALA A 100 13.27 8.56 -2.85
C ALA A 100 14.57 8.80 -2.06
N ASP A 101 15.69 8.49 -2.66
CA ASP A 101 17.05 8.65 -2.15
C ASP A 101 17.50 10.10 -1.94
N LYS A 102 16.76 11.06 -2.49
CA LYS A 102 17.05 12.51 -2.37
C LYS A 102 16.32 13.21 -1.21
N HIS A 103 15.54 12.48 -0.43
CA HIS A 103 14.72 13.04 0.64
C HIS A 103 15.15 12.55 2.02
N ALA A 104 15.02 13.42 3.01
CA ALA A 104 15.28 13.08 4.42
C ALA A 104 14.30 12.03 4.99
N LEU A 105 13.13 11.89 4.35
CA LEU A 105 12.10 10.92 4.74
C LEU A 105 12.19 9.67 3.86
N PRO A 106 11.83 8.49 4.41
CA PRO A 106 11.74 7.26 3.62
C PRO A 106 10.83 7.42 2.42
N GLY A 107 11.27 6.91 1.26
CA GLY A 107 10.50 6.98 0.02
C GLY A 107 9.24 6.11 0.02
N HIS A 108 9.19 5.09 0.89
CA HIS A 108 8.07 4.17 0.99
C HIS A 108 7.66 4.00 2.46
N ILE A 109 6.48 4.47 2.80
CA ILE A 109 5.89 4.35 4.14
C ILE A 109 4.61 3.53 4.02
N ARG A 110 4.44 2.56 4.91
CA ARG A 110 3.23 1.76 5.05
C ARG A 110 2.63 2.00 6.44
N VAL A 111 1.37 2.39 6.47
CA VAL A 111 0.59 2.49 7.72
C VAL A 111 -0.23 1.23 7.86
N SER A 112 -0.04 0.48 8.95
CA SER A 112 -0.76 -0.76 9.21
C SER A 112 -1.01 -0.94 10.71
N SER A 113 -1.92 -1.84 11.06
CA SER A 113 -2.18 -2.23 12.45
C SER A 113 -1.13 -3.18 13.04
N SER A 114 -0.27 -3.76 12.20
CA SER A 114 0.81 -4.63 12.64
C SER A 114 2.00 -3.86 13.22
N THR A 115 2.87 -4.57 13.94
CA THR A 115 4.10 -4.00 14.50
C THR A 115 4.94 -3.30 13.45
N GLY A 116 5.43 -2.11 13.80
CA GLY A 116 6.29 -1.33 12.93
C GLY A 116 7.63 -2.01 12.65
N GLY A 117 8.26 -1.66 11.55
CA GLY A 117 9.56 -2.19 11.15
C GLY A 117 9.78 -2.09 9.64
N ARG A 118 10.98 -2.48 9.20
CA ARG A 118 11.30 -2.56 7.78
C ARG A 118 10.75 -3.86 7.19
N SER A 119 10.16 -3.79 6.04
CA SER A 119 9.56 -4.92 5.33
C SER A 119 10.51 -5.43 4.23
N ASN A 120 10.29 -6.66 3.74
CA ASN A 120 11.03 -7.23 2.59
C ASN A 120 10.30 -7.01 1.26
N ASP A 121 9.47 -5.99 1.17
CA ASP A 121 8.61 -5.73 0.00
C ASP A 121 9.33 -5.08 -1.18
N SER A 122 10.62 -4.78 -1.05
CA SER A 122 11.47 -4.26 -2.14
C SER A 122 12.14 -5.34 -2.98
N ALA A 123 12.16 -6.61 -2.53
CA ALA A 123 12.80 -7.72 -3.21
C ALA A 123 14.20 -7.34 -3.76
N TYR A 124 14.46 -7.61 -5.04
CA TYR A 124 15.74 -7.32 -5.71
C TYR A 124 16.06 -5.82 -5.86
N LEU A 125 15.16 -4.90 -5.57
CA LEU A 125 15.46 -3.46 -5.61
C LEU A 125 16.34 -3.00 -4.45
N GLY A 126 16.42 -3.81 -3.41
CA GLY A 126 17.25 -3.55 -2.25
C GLY A 126 16.55 -2.81 -1.10
N PRO A 127 17.14 -2.85 0.09
CA PRO A 127 16.50 -2.38 1.33
C PRO A 127 16.27 -0.87 1.39
N ALA A 128 16.94 -0.07 0.58
CA ALA A 128 16.73 1.37 0.51
C ALA A 128 15.30 1.74 0.08
N PHE A 129 14.65 0.89 -0.73
CA PHE A 129 13.30 1.09 -1.25
C PHE A 129 12.23 0.29 -0.49
N ALA A 130 12.62 -0.48 0.51
CA ALA A 130 11.70 -1.23 1.35
C ALA A 130 10.82 -0.29 2.18
N SER A 131 9.57 -0.70 2.41
CA SER A 131 8.68 0.09 3.24
C SER A 131 9.14 0.14 4.70
N ILE A 132 8.94 1.29 5.31
CA ILE A 132 8.96 1.44 6.76
C ILE A 132 7.51 1.39 7.22
N SER A 133 7.18 0.37 8.02
CA SER A 133 5.84 0.21 8.58
C SER A 133 5.70 1.04 9.85
N ILE A 134 4.68 1.88 9.87
CA ILE A 134 4.27 2.66 11.04
C ILE A 134 3.00 2.01 11.58
N ALA A 135 3.09 1.52 12.81
CA ALA A 135 1.92 1.03 13.54
C ALA A 135 1.19 2.21 14.17
N SER A 136 -0.14 2.16 14.19
CA SER A 136 -0.96 3.21 14.78
C SER A 136 -0.58 3.48 16.24
N GLY A 137 -0.18 4.72 16.53
CA GLY A 137 0.13 5.18 17.89
C GLY A 137 1.42 4.64 18.53
N LYS A 138 2.25 3.91 17.79
CA LYS A 138 3.52 3.40 18.32
C LYS A 138 4.72 4.03 17.60
N PRO A 139 5.79 4.39 18.33
CA PRO A 139 7.05 4.80 17.70
C PRO A 139 7.60 3.70 16.79
N LEU A 140 8.40 4.11 15.81
CA LEU A 140 9.15 3.15 14.99
C LEU A 140 10.03 2.27 15.88
N ALA A 141 10.11 0.98 15.57
CA ALA A 141 11.05 0.10 16.23
C ALA A 141 12.48 0.68 16.12
N ASN A 142 13.20 0.68 17.23
CA ASN A 142 14.55 1.24 17.33
C ASN A 142 14.68 2.76 17.05
N SER A 143 13.58 3.52 17.11
CA SER A 143 13.62 4.99 17.00
C SER A 143 13.96 5.69 18.32
N ALA A 144 13.74 5.00 19.43
CA ALA A 144 14.12 5.51 20.74
C ALA A 144 15.60 5.24 21.03
N ARG A 145 16.19 6.12 21.86
CA ARG A 145 17.53 5.89 22.39
C ARG A 145 17.54 4.59 23.23
N PRO A 146 18.50 3.66 23.02
CA PRO A 146 18.61 2.47 23.83
C PRO A 146 18.76 2.80 25.31
N GLU A 147 18.18 1.97 26.16
CA GLU A 147 18.29 2.10 27.61
C GLU A 147 19.79 2.07 28.04
N GLY A 148 20.19 2.97 28.93
CA GLY A 148 21.58 3.10 29.37
C GLY A 148 22.51 3.90 28.45
N MET A 149 22.06 4.33 27.27
CA MET A 149 22.84 5.16 26.35
C MET A 149 22.62 6.64 26.62
N THR A 150 23.69 7.38 26.86
CA THR A 150 23.64 8.84 27.00
C THR A 150 23.42 9.53 25.66
N GLU A 151 22.94 10.78 25.68
CA GLU A 151 22.74 11.56 24.45
C GLU A 151 24.05 11.73 23.65
N LYS A 152 25.14 12.01 24.35
CA LYS A 152 26.46 12.14 23.72
C LYS A 152 26.92 10.86 23.00
N GLN A 153 26.66 9.71 23.61
CA GLN A 153 26.97 8.40 22.98
C GLN A 153 26.08 8.13 21.77
N ASP A 154 24.82 8.53 21.81
CA ASP A 154 23.91 8.35 20.69
C ASP A 154 24.28 9.26 19.50
N ILE A 155 24.68 10.50 19.77
CA ILE A 155 25.22 11.42 18.75
C ILE A 155 26.45 10.81 18.07
N LEU A 156 27.43 10.37 18.84
CA LEU A 156 28.65 9.74 18.30
C LEU A 156 28.35 8.49 17.46
N ARG A 157 27.42 7.66 17.92
CA ARG A 157 26.96 6.48 17.19
C ARG A 157 26.34 6.86 15.84
N ASN A 158 25.52 7.89 15.81
CA ASN A 158 24.86 8.33 14.59
C ASN A 158 25.84 9.01 13.62
N GLU A 159 26.83 9.73 14.12
CA GLU A 159 27.93 10.28 13.30
C GLU A 159 28.77 9.18 12.67
N PHE A 160 29.11 8.13 13.44
CA PHE A 160 29.82 6.96 12.93
C PHE A 160 29.04 6.25 11.82
N ARG A 161 27.74 6.04 12.01
CA ARG A 161 26.86 5.43 10.99
C ARG A 161 26.84 6.27 9.71
N ARG A 162 26.65 7.58 9.81
CA ARG A 162 26.69 8.48 8.65
C ARG A 162 28.03 8.42 7.91
N SER A 163 29.12 8.36 8.65
CA SER A 163 30.47 8.23 8.05
C SER A 163 30.66 6.89 7.34
N ALA A 164 30.07 5.80 7.86
CA ALA A 164 30.12 4.48 7.23
C ALA A 164 29.23 4.39 5.97
N ASP A 165 28.06 5.03 6.00
CA ASP A 165 27.09 5.03 4.88
C ASP A 165 27.57 5.89 3.68
N ASN A 166 28.52 6.81 3.91
CA ASN A 166 29.11 7.68 2.88
C ASN A 166 30.38 7.10 2.22
N ARG A 167 30.74 5.86 2.50
CA ARG A 167 31.85 5.14 1.87
C ARG A 167 31.34 4.14 0.84
#